data_02ea760050498e4bf72c19fde02c1011
#
_entry.id   02ea760050498e4bf72c19fde02c1011
#
_cell.length_a   1.000
_cell.length_b   1.000
_cell.length_c   1.000
_cell.angle_alpha   90.00
_cell.angle_beta   90.00
_cell.angle_gamma   90.00
#
_symmetry.space_group_name_H-M   'P 1'
#
loop_
_entity.id
_entity.type
_entity.pdbx_description
1 polymer ?
#
loop_
_entity_poly.entity_id
_entity_poly.type
_entity_poly.pdbx_seq_one_letter_code
_entity_poly.pdbx_strand_id
1 'polypeptide(L)'
;MANKKTVKTENKTIELTIEQIEKSFGKGAVMRMNESGDFAENIQSISTGSIGLDLALGIGGVPRGRIVEIFGAESAGKSTLALSCLAQAQKNGGQAAYIDVEHAMDPSYAQKIGVNNKELLISQPNSAEEALEITDHLVGSGALDIIVVDSVAALVPRAELELSLIHISEPTRLLSIADGGGGGEKRRGGGGGG
;
A
#
# COMPACT_ATOMS: atom_id res chain seq x y z
N MET A 1 22.03 -45.49 -5.22
CA MET A 1 22.82 -44.79 -6.29
C MET A 1 21.98 -44.14 -7.39
N ALA A 2 20.65 -44.27 -7.40
CA ALA A 2 19.74 -43.69 -8.45
C ALA A 2 19.49 -42.20 -8.29
N ASN A 3 19.59 -41.65 -7.09
CA ASN A 3 19.18 -40.25 -6.80
C ASN A 3 20.14 -39.14 -7.30
N LYS A 4 21.41 -39.47 -7.53
CA LYS A 4 22.42 -38.48 -7.99
C LYS A 4 22.36 -38.19 -9.50
N LYS A 5 21.85 -39.10 -10.33
CA LYS A 5 21.73 -38.92 -11.78
C LYS A 5 20.51 -38.06 -12.15
N THR A 6 19.39 -38.22 -11.44
CA THR A 6 18.17 -37.47 -11.68
C THR A 6 18.35 -35.98 -11.36
N VAL A 7 18.96 -35.65 -10.22
CA VAL A 7 19.25 -34.27 -9.79
C VAL A 7 20.20 -33.53 -10.77
N LYS A 8 21.18 -34.22 -11.36
CA LYS A 8 22.07 -33.63 -12.37
C LYS A 8 21.35 -33.29 -13.68
N THR A 9 20.37 -34.13 -14.06
CA THR A 9 19.59 -33.89 -15.30
C THR A 9 18.60 -32.73 -15.12
N GLU A 10 17.94 -32.65 -13.97
CA GLU A 10 17.01 -31.57 -13.63
C GLU A 10 17.73 -30.22 -13.57
N ASN A 11 18.91 -30.14 -12.94
CA ASN A 11 19.71 -28.92 -12.91
C ASN A 11 20.10 -28.43 -14.32
N LYS A 12 20.48 -29.36 -15.21
CA LYS A 12 20.85 -29.00 -16.59
C LYS A 12 19.65 -28.46 -17.38
N THR A 13 18.45 -28.99 -17.14
CA THR A 13 17.21 -28.50 -17.76
C THR A 13 16.86 -27.09 -17.27
N ILE A 14 17.04 -26.82 -15.96
CA ILE A 14 16.81 -25.47 -15.39
C ILE A 14 17.79 -24.47 -15.99
N GLU A 15 19.08 -24.82 -16.13
CA GLU A 15 20.09 -23.94 -16.73
C GLU A 15 19.74 -23.58 -18.17
N LEU A 16 19.32 -24.55 -19.00
CA LEU A 16 18.87 -24.29 -20.37
C LEU A 16 17.62 -23.39 -20.43
N THR A 17 16.71 -23.53 -19.46
CA THR A 17 15.52 -22.70 -19.38
C THR A 17 15.89 -21.26 -19.01
N ILE A 18 16.81 -21.07 -18.06
CA ILE A 18 17.33 -19.76 -17.68
C ILE A 18 17.97 -19.08 -18.88
N GLU A 19 18.84 -19.78 -19.63
CA GLU A 19 19.45 -19.25 -20.86
C GLU A 19 18.42 -18.82 -21.92
N GLN A 20 17.32 -19.58 -22.08
CA GLN A 20 16.24 -19.21 -23.00
C GLN A 20 15.51 -17.96 -22.54
N ILE A 21 15.22 -17.83 -21.26
CA ILE A 21 14.58 -16.65 -20.67
C ILE A 21 15.50 -15.42 -20.84
N GLU A 22 16.80 -15.57 -20.55
CA GLU A 22 17.77 -14.47 -20.72
C GLU A 22 17.91 -14.02 -22.18
N LYS A 23 17.82 -14.95 -23.14
CA LYS A 23 17.80 -14.59 -24.57
C LYS A 23 16.56 -13.81 -24.99
N SER A 24 15.42 -14.11 -24.37
CA SER A 24 14.13 -13.49 -24.72
C SER A 24 13.89 -12.16 -24.00
N PHE A 25 14.34 -12.03 -22.76
CA PHE A 25 14.01 -10.92 -21.86
C PHE A 25 15.23 -10.12 -21.37
N GLY A 26 16.45 -10.55 -21.72
CA GLY A 26 17.69 -9.93 -21.31
C GLY A 26 18.35 -10.62 -20.11
N LYS A 27 19.66 -10.38 -19.93
CA LYS A 27 20.45 -10.92 -18.82
C LYS A 27 19.89 -10.41 -17.49
N GLY A 28 19.74 -11.33 -16.52
CA GLY A 28 19.21 -11.01 -15.20
C GLY A 28 17.69 -11.05 -15.08
N ALA A 29 16.96 -11.44 -16.15
CA ALA A 29 15.52 -11.64 -16.08
C ALA A 29 15.12 -12.75 -15.09
N VAL A 30 16.00 -13.73 -14.88
CA VAL A 30 15.89 -14.77 -13.85
C VAL A 30 17.27 -14.96 -13.20
N MET A 31 17.30 -14.93 -11.87
CA MET A 31 18.53 -15.13 -11.10
C MET A 31 18.28 -16.10 -9.95
N ARG A 32 19.34 -16.82 -9.54
CA ARG A 32 19.27 -17.62 -8.31
C ARG A 32 19.44 -16.70 -7.11
N MET A 33 18.63 -16.86 -6.08
CA MET A 33 18.63 -15.99 -4.91
C MET A 33 19.99 -15.96 -4.17
N ASN A 34 20.77 -17.03 -4.24
CA ASN A 34 22.12 -17.12 -3.66
C ASN A 34 23.21 -16.41 -4.50
N GLU A 35 22.93 -16.10 -5.76
CA GLU A 35 23.84 -15.37 -6.65
C GLU A 35 23.57 -13.85 -6.60
N SER A 36 22.45 -13.46 -6.01
CA SER A 36 21.99 -12.08 -5.84
C SER A 36 22.43 -11.46 -4.50
N GLY A 37 23.53 -11.94 -3.91
CA GLY A 37 24.05 -11.48 -2.62
C GLY A 37 24.18 -9.95 -2.45
N ASP A 38 24.26 -9.20 -3.56
CA ASP A 38 24.34 -7.74 -3.52
C ASP A 38 22.96 -7.03 -3.38
N PHE A 39 21.84 -7.74 -3.60
CA PHE A 39 20.52 -7.13 -3.57
C PHE A 39 20.01 -6.82 -2.17
N ALA A 40 20.38 -7.60 -1.16
CA ALA A 40 19.94 -7.39 0.21
C ALA A 40 20.88 -6.47 1.01
N GLU A 41 22.15 -6.41 0.65
CA GLU A 41 23.17 -5.67 1.41
C GLU A 41 23.13 -4.14 1.16
N ASN A 42 22.49 -3.65 0.08
CA ASN A 42 22.48 -2.24 -0.30
C ASN A 42 21.10 -1.57 -0.29
N ILE A 43 20.09 -2.17 0.36
CA ILE A 43 18.78 -1.52 0.47
C ILE A 43 18.88 -0.38 1.49
N GLN A 44 18.88 0.86 1.01
CA GLN A 44 18.72 2.01 1.89
C GLN A 44 17.32 2.03 2.50
N SER A 45 17.21 2.35 3.77
CA SER A 45 15.96 2.43 4.50
C SER A 45 15.76 3.78 5.17
N ILE A 46 14.51 4.09 5.48
CA ILE A 46 14.10 5.20 6.32
C ILE A 46 13.59 4.59 7.62
N SER A 47 14.18 4.96 8.76
CA SER A 47 13.71 4.49 10.07
C SER A 47 12.24 4.82 10.27
N THR A 48 11.52 3.92 10.91
CA THR A 48 10.12 4.16 11.31
C THR A 48 10.04 5.03 12.59
N GLY A 49 11.16 5.29 13.25
CA GLY A 49 11.21 5.92 14.55
C GLY A 49 10.95 4.95 15.72
N SER A 50 10.62 3.71 15.43
CA SER A 50 10.45 2.64 16.42
C SER A 50 11.57 1.60 16.27
N ILE A 51 12.45 1.52 17.25
CA ILE A 51 13.58 0.58 17.25
C ILE A 51 13.08 -0.88 17.09
N GLY A 52 11.98 -1.22 17.77
CA GLY A 52 11.42 -2.58 17.69
C GLY A 52 10.91 -2.92 16.31
N LEU A 53 10.26 -1.97 15.63
CA LEU A 53 9.76 -2.16 14.27
C LEU A 53 10.90 -2.19 13.25
N ASP A 54 11.88 -1.30 13.38
CA ASP A 54 13.05 -1.26 12.51
C ASP A 54 13.84 -2.56 12.56
N LEU A 55 14.01 -3.15 13.75
CA LEU A 55 14.63 -4.46 13.92
C LEU A 55 13.77 -5.58 13.31
N ALA A 56 12.46 -5.55 13.49
CA ALA A 56 11.54 -6.55 12.94
C ALA A 56 11.51 -6.54 11.39
N LEU A 57 11.67 -5.37 10.77
CA LEU A 57 11.77 -5.21 9.32
C LEU A 57 13.10 -5.74 8.74
N GLY A 58 14.12 -5.93 9.58
CA GLY A 58 15.39 -6.53 9.20
C GLY A 58 16.36 -5.62 8.46
N ILE A 59 15.89 -4.54 7.86
CA ILE A 59 16.69 -3.55 7.10
C ILE A 59 16.80 -2.19 7.80
N GLY A 60 16.31 -2.10 9.06
CA GLY A 60 16.39 -0.88 9.87
C GLY A 60 15.36 0.18 9.52
N GLY A 61 14.24 -0.18 8.89
CA GLY A 61 13.16 0.74 8.55
C GLY A 61 12.39 0.34 7.29
N VAL A 62 11.68 1.29 6.69
CA VAL A 62 10.99 1.10 5.42
C VAL A 62 11.97 1.28 4.24
N PRO A 63 11.92 0.41 3.20
CA PRO A 63 12.87 0.47 2.10
C PRO A 63 12.67 1.73 1.24
N ARG A 64 13.76 2.39 0.86
CA ARG A 64 13.74 3.49 -0.11
C ARG A 64 13.49 2.99 -1.51
N GLY A 65 12.82 3.81 -2.33
CA GLY A 65 12.53 3.49 -3.73
C GLY A 65 11.55 2.31 -3.89
N ARG A 66 10.73 2.04 -2.88
CA ARG A 66 9.69 1.01 -2.91
C ARG A 66 8.35 1.58 -2.44
N ILE A 67 7.27 0.98 -2.92
CA ILE A 67 5.93 1.22 -2.39
C ILE A 67 5.76 0.35 -1.15
N VAL A 68 5.36 0.98 -0.04
CA VAL A 68 5.08 0.32 1.24
C VAL A 68 3.63 0.61 1.59
N GLU A 69 2.85 -0.43 1.80
CA GLU A 69 1.46 -0.32 2.25
C GLU A 69 1.39 -0.55 3.76
N ILE A 70 0.75 0.40 4.47
CA ILE A 70 0.45 0.30 5.90
C ILE A 70 -1.06 0.13 6.04
N PHE A 71 -1.49 -1.04 6.47
CA PHE A 71 -2.90 -1.36 6.63
C PHE A 71 -3.22 -1.83 8.06
N GLY A 72 -4.48 -1.71 8.45
CA GLY A 72 -4.94 -2.10 9.79
C GLY A 72 -6.25 -1.44 10.14
N ALA A 73 -6.80 -1.79 11.31
CA ALA A 73 -8.03 -1.23 11.83
C ALA A 73 -7.98 0.30 11.92
N GLU A 74 -9.14 0.92 11.95
CA GLU A 74 -9.26 2.34 12.24
C GLU A 74 -8.61 2.66 13.60
N SER A 75 -7.99 3.85 13.70
CA SER A 75 -7.28 4.29 14.91
C SER A 75 -6.12 3.40 15.37
N ALA A 76 -5.63 2.47 14.53
CA ALA A 76 -4.48 1.61 14.85
C ALA A 76 -3.11 2.31 14.78
N GLY A 77 -3.07 3.60 14.42
CA GLY A 77 -1.83 4.38 14.36
C GLY A 77 -1.14 4.38 12.99
N LYS A 78 -1.85 4.05 11.90
CA LYS A 78 -1.29 4.07 10.52
C LYS A 78 -0.68 5.42 10.16
N SER A 79 -1.48 6.50 10.27
CA SER A 79 -1.03 7.87 9.97
C SER A 79 0.08 8.34 10.93
N THR A 80 0.03 7.91 12.20
CA THR A 80 1.10 8.18 13.18
C THR A 80 2.42 7.57 12.74
N LEU A 81 2.40 6.32 12.27
CA LEU A 81 3.59 5.64 11.77
C LEU A 81 4.12 6.31 10.49
N ALA A 82 3.23 6.66 9.56
CA ALA A 82 3.59 7.37 8.35
C ALA A 82 4.24 8.73 8.65
N LEU A 83 3.65 9.53 9.54
CA LEU A 83 4.23 10.80 10.00
C LEU A 83 5.58 10.61 10.72
N SER A 84 5.75 9.52 11.47
CA SER A 84 7.04 9.21 12.09
C SER A 84 8.11 8.92 11.04
N CYS A 85 7.79 8.15 9.99
CA CYS A 85 8.72 7.93 8.86
C CYS A 85 9.10 9.24 8.17
N LEU A 86 8.13 10.14 7.93
CA LEU A 86 8.40 11.49 7.38
C LEU A 86 9.37 12.27 8.25
N ALA A 87 9.12 12.29 9.58
CA ALA A 87 9.98 12.98 10.55
C ALA A 87 11.41 12.44 10.52
N GLN A 88 11.58 11.11 10.42
CA GLN A 88 12.90 10.50 10.33
C GLN A 88 13.60 10.81 9.01
N ALA A 89 12.86 10.84 7.88
CA ALA A 89 13.42 11.26 6.61
C ALA A 89 13.93 12.70 6.65
N GLN A 90 13.12 13.64 7.15
CA GLN A 90 13.50 15.04 7.30
C GLN A 90 14.68 15.24 8.28
N LYS A 91 14.71 14.49 9.40
CA LYS A 91 15.80 14.53 10.37
C LYS A 91 17.14 14.14 9.74
N ASN A 92 17.12 13.28 8.73
CA ASN A 92 18.31 12.89 7.96
C ASN A 92 18.59 13.81 6.77
N GLY A 93 17.93 14.97 6.68
CA GLY A 93 18.11 15.96 5.61
C GLY A 93 17.33 15.65 4.33
N GLY A 94 16.43 14.66 4.37
CA GLY A 94 15.59 14.28 3.23
C GLY A 94 14.39 15.18 3.03
N GLN A 95 13.89 15.22 1.79
CA GLN A 95 12.68 15.94 1.40
C GLN A 95 11.46 15.02 1.48
N ALA A 96 10.34 15.56 1.95
CA ALA A 96 9.16 14.79 2.25
C ALA A 96 7.88 15.44 1.72
N ALA A 97 6.93 14.65 1.26
CA ALA A 97 5.60 15.09 0.87
C ALA A 97 4.50 14.26 1.53
N TYR A 98 3.36 14.89 1.79
CA TYR A 98 2.16 14.27 2.34
C TYR A 98 0.97 14.63 1.47
N ILE A 99 0.31 13.63 0.91
CA ILE A 99 -0.91 13.75 0.12
C ILE A 99 -2.07 13.36 1.04
N ASP A 100 -2.77 14.38 1.54
CA ASP A 100 -3.86 14.25 2.51
C ASP A 100 -5.20 14.17 1.79
N VAL A 101 -5.57 12.97 1.37
CA VAL A 101 -6.82 12.72 0.63
C VAL A 101 -8.04 12.83 1.55
N GLU A 102 -7.88 12.54 2.84
CA GLU A 102 -8.96 12.62 3.83
C GLU A 102 -9.16 14.03 4.40
N HIS A 103 -8.24 14.97 4.10
CA HIS A 103 -8.22 16.31 4.68
C HIS A 103 -8.20 16.29 6.23
N ALA A 104 -7.54 15.32 6.82
CA ALA A 104 -7.58 15.01 8.24
C ALA A 104 -6.25 15.24 8.96
N MET A 105 -5.20 15.66 8.26
CA MET A 105 -3.87 15.87 8.84
C MET A 105 -3.90 17.06 9.81
N ASP A 106 -3.52 16.82 11.06
CA ASP A 106 -3.31 17.85 12.08
C ASP A 106 -1.82 18.28 12.11
N PRO A 107 -1.50 19.52 11.69
CA PRO A 107 -0.14 20.03 11.70
C PRO A 107 0.48 20.09 13.11
N SER A 108 -0.34 20.33 14.15
CA SER A 108 0.14 20.37 15.54
C SER A 108 0.55 18.98 16.01
N TYR A 109 -0.20 17.96 15.60
CA TYR A 109 0.12 16.57 15.89
C TYR A 109 1.37 16.12 15.13
N ALA A 110 1.46 16.41 13.84
CA ALA A 110 2.62 16.12 13.01
C ALA A 110 3.91 16.73 13.63
N GLN A 111 3.85 17.98 14.08
CA GLN A 111 4.97 18.64 14.76
C GLN A 111 5.37 17.94 16.06
N LYS A 112 4.40 17.45 16.84
CA LYS A 112 4.69 16.70 18.09
C LYS A 112 5.38 15.36 17.80
N ILE A 113 5.09 14.72 16.68
CA ILE A 113 5.78 13.50 16.22
C ILE A 113 7.21 13.83 15.76
N GLY A 114 7.50 15.07 15.39
CA GLY A 114 8.81 15.53 14.96
C GLY A 114 8.88 15.97 13.49
N VAL A 115 7.75 16.06 12.80
CA VAL A 115 7.70 16.57 11.42
C VAL A 115 8.01 18.07 11.40
N ASN A 116 8.92 18.48 10.53
CA ASN A 116 9.17 19.88 10.22
C ASN A 116 8.13 20.38 9.23
N ASN A 117 7.05 20.98 9.73
CA ASN A 117 5.95 21.48 8.91
C ASN A 117 6.36 22.60 7.93
N LYS A 118 7.49 23.27 8.15
CA LYS A 118 7.97 24.35 7.25
C LYS A 118 8.58 23.81 5.97
N GLU A 119 9.07 22.58 6.00
CA GLU A 119 9.75 21.91 4.89
C GLU A 119 8.90 20.80 4.27
N LEU A 120 7.77 20.45 4.91
CA LEU A 120 6.86 19.43 4.41
C LEU A 120 6.05 19.98 3.25
N LEU A 121 6.11 19.31 2.10
CA LEU A 121 5.17 19.53 1.02
C LEU A 121 3.85 18.85 1.37
N ILE A 122 2.74 19.58 1.34
CA ILE A 122 1.41 19.02 1.58
C ILE A 122 0.51 19.31 0.39
N SER A 123 -0.28 18.33 0.00
CA SER A 123 -1.33 18.45 -1.00
C SER A 123 -2.62 17.82 -0.48
N GLN A 124 -3.75 18.46 -0.78
CA GLN A 124 -5.09 18.02 -0.39
C GLN A 124 -5.97 17.92 -1.65
N PRO A 125 -5.79 16.86 -2.45
CA PRO A 125 -6.52 16.68 -3.69
C PRO A 125 -8.01 16.40 -3.45
N ASN A 126 -8.85 16.79 -4.41
CA ASN A 126 -10.29 16.60 -4.33
C ASN A 126 -10.77 15.30 -5.00
N SER A 127 -9.92 14.60 -5.74
CA SER A 127 -10.25 13.35 -6.42
C SER A 127 -9.05 12.38 -6.43
N ALA A 128 -9.35 11.10 -6.71
CA ALA A 128 -8.32 10.07 -6.86
C ALA A 128 -7.35 10.38 -8.00
N GLU A 129 -7.87 10.84 -9.14
CA GLU A 129 -7.08 11.16 -10.31
C GLU A 129 -6.08 12.30 -10.01
N GLU A 130 -6.56 13.36 -9.34
CA GLU A 130 -5.72 14.48 -8.93
C GLU A 130 -4.62 14.04 -7.96
N ALA A 131 -4.97 13.19 -6.97
CA ALA A 131 -4.00 12.65 -6.02
C ALA A 131 -2.90 11.82 -6.71
N LEU A 132 -3.29 10.97 -7.67
CA LEU A 132 -2.35 10.13 -8.41
C LEU A 132 -1.48 10.95 -9.35
N GLU A 133 -2.03 11.95 -10.05
CA GLU A 133 -1.28 12.83 -10.95
C GLU A 133 -0.26 13.67 -10.16
N ILE A 134 -0.65 14.25 -9.02
CA ILE A 134 0.27 14.97 -8.14
C ILE A 134 1.38 14.04 -7.65
N THR A 135 1.02 12.83 -7.23
CA THR A 135 2.00 11.83 -6.76
C THR A 135 2.97 11.45 -7.85
N ASP A 136 2.49 11.22 -9.08
CA ASP A 136 3.33 10.88 -10.24
C ASP A 136 4.34 12.00 -10.55
N HIS A 137 3.90 13.26 -10.56
CA HIS A 137 4.79 14.41 -10.74
C HIS A 137 5.86 14.50 -9.63
N LEU A 138 5.47 14.27 -8.38
CA LEU A 138 6.40 14.31 -7.25
C LEU A 138 7.42 13.17 -7.31
N VAL A 139 6.99 11.95 -7.65
CA VAL A 139 7.88 10.80 -7.86
C VAL A 139 8.82 11.06 -9.05
N GLY A 140 8.26 11.55 -10.17
CA GLY A 140 9.00 11.84 -11.40
C GLY A 140 10.07 12.91 -11.22
N SER A 141 9.93 13.80 -10.23
CA SER A 141 10.94 14.82 -9.91
C SER A 141 12.26 14.22 -9.40
N GLY A 142 12.22 13.04 -8.77
CA GLY A 142 13.37 12.40 -8.13
C GLY A 142 13.96 13.17 -6.95
N ALA A 143 13.29 14.23 -6.48
CA ALA A 143 13.80 15.13 -5.45
C ALA A 143 13.34 14.77 -4.04
N LEU A 144 12.39 13.85 -3.91
CA LEU A 144 11.80 13.46 -2.64
C LEU A 144 12.31 12.10 -2.17
N ASP A 145 12.56 12.02 -0.87
CA ASP A 145 13.00 10.80 -0.21
C ASP A 145 11.82 9.92 0.23
N ILE A 146 10.69 10.56 0.53
CA ILE A 146 9.47 9.89 0.97
C ILE A 146 8.24 10.69 0.55
N ILE A 147 7.22 9.98 0.09
CA ILE A 147 5.89 10.50 -0.19
C ILE A 147 4.89 9.61 0.55
N VAL A 148 4.02 10.22 1.33
CA VAL A 148 2.89 9.54 2.00
C VAL A 148 1.61 9.91 1.29
N VAL A 149 0.76 8.92 1.02
CA VAL A 149 -0.61 9.10 0.54
C VAL A 149 -1.55 8.55 1.61
N ASP A 150 -2.29 9.40 2.25
CA ASP A 150 -3.21 9.05 3.35
C ASP A 150 -4.65 9.53 3.04
N SER A 151 -5.61 8.65 2.77
CA SER A 151 -5.41 7.20 2.61
C SER A 151 -5.86 6.77 1.21
N VAL A 152 -5.31 5.63 0.74
CA VAL A 152 -5.72 5.02 -0.54
C VAL A 152 -7.21 4.66 -0.54
N ALA A 153 -7.78 4.32 0.62
CA ALA A 153 -9.20 4.00 0.79
C ALA A 153 -10.12 5.21 0.52
N ALA A 154 -9.61 6.43 0.68
CA ALA A 154 -10.35 7.67 0.42
C ALA A 154 -10.22 8.14 -1.04
N LEU A 155 -9.46 7.44 -1.88
CA LEU A 155 -9.34 7.74 -3.30
C LEU A 155 -10.63 7.42 -4.04
N VAL A 156 -11.54 8.40 -4.11
CA VAL A 156 -12.80 8.31 -4.85
C VAL A 156 -12.58 8.83 -6.27
N PRO A 157 -12.90 8.02 -7.31
CA PRO A 157 -12.84 8.50 -8.69
C PRO A 157 -13.75 9.71 -8.93
N ARG A 158 -13.30 10.65 -9.79
CA ARG A 158 -14.10 11.85 -10.14
C ARG A 158 -15.48 11.49 -10.65
N ALA A 159 -15.60 10.43 -11.45
CA ALA A 159 -16.87 9.94 -11.97
C ALA A 159 -17.86 9.56 -10.86
N GLU A 160 -17.40 9.01 -9.74
CA GLU A 160 -18.25 8.69 -8.59
C GLU A 160 -18.65 9.95 -7.82
N LEU A 161 -17.75 10.92 -7.70
CA LEU A 161 -18.06 12.22 -7.09
C LEU A 161 -19.15 12.96 -7.87
N GLU A 162 -19.07 12.98 -9.20
CA GLU A 162 -20.06 13.59 -10.07
C GLU A 162 -21.43 12.87 -9.98
N LEU A 163 -21.41 11.52 -9.95
CA LEU A 163 -22.63 10.73 -9.78
C LEU A 163 -23.28 10.95 -8.40
N SER A 164 -22.50 11.10 -7.34
CA SER A 164 -23.02 11.37 -5.99
C SER A 164 -23.72 12.73 -5.91
N LEU A 165 -23.22 13.74 -6.64
CA LEU A 165 -23.87 15.07 -6.72
C LEU A 165 -25.18 15.04 -7.48
N ILE A 166 -25.34 14.12 -8.45
CA ILE A 166 -26.59 13.94 -9.22
C ILE A 166 -27.63 13.18 -8.39
N HIS A 167 -27.21 12.28 -7.48
CA HIS A 167 -28.09 11.43 -6.68
C HIS A 167 -28.62 12.08 -5.38
N ILE A 168 -28.21 13.29 -5.04
CA ILE A 168 -28.75 14.03 -3.88
C ILE A 168 -30.23 14.43 -4.09
N SER A 169 -30.77 14.30 -5.33
CA SER A 169 -32.17 14.62 -5.64
C SER A 169 -33.15 13.46 -5.52
N GLU A 170 -32.73 12.21 -5.24
CA GLU A 170 -33.65 11.07 -5.00
C GLU A 170 -33.18 10.14 -3.87
N PRO A 171 -33.63 10.34 -2.62
CA PRO A 171 -33.22 9.50 -1.49
C PRO A 171 -34.03 8.21 -1.30
N THR A 172 -34.62 7.61 -2.33
CA THR A 172 -35.60 6.52 -2.12
C THR A 172 -35.34 5.19 -2.80
N ARG A 173 -34.13 4.86 -3.26
CA ARG A 173 -33.90 3.55 -3.93
C ARG A 173 -32.74 2.68 -3.43
N LEU A 174 -32.10 2.98 -2.32
CA LEU A 174 -31.00 2.14 -1.77
C LEU A 174 -31.39 1.27 -0.57
N LEU A 175 -32.70 1.18 -0.22
CA LEU A 175 -33.18 0.35 0.89
C LEU A 175 -33.86 -0.95 0.48
N SER A 176 -33.83 -1.36 -0.81
CA SER A 176 -34.52 -2.57 -1.27
C SER A 176 -33.62 -3.74 -1.67
N ILE A 177 -32.31 -3.70 -1.41
CA ILE A 177 -31.39 -4.81 -1.75
C ILE A 177 -30.89 -5.58 -0.52
N ALA A 178 -31.20 -5.14 0.71
CA ALA A 178 -30.74 -5.79 1.93
C ALA A 178 -31.79 -6.73 2.58
N ASP A 179 -32.94 -6.98 1.97
CA ASP A 179 -34.00 -7.78 2.59
C ASP A 179 -34.48 -8.97 1.72
N GLY A 180 -33.52 -9.66 1.12
CA GLY A 180 -33.72 -10.86 0.33
C GLY A 180 -33.03 -12.09 0.93
N GLY A 181 -33.42 -12.53 2.14
CA GLY A 181 -32.85 -13.74 2.69
C GLY A 181 -33.42 -14.17 4.02
N GLY A 182 -34.53 -14.95 3.99
CA GLY A 182 -34.95 -15.61 5.22
C GLY A 182 -36.44 -15.95 5.34
N GLY A 183 -37.03 -16.43 4.25
CA GLY A 183 -38.36 -17.06 4.33
C GLY A 183 -38.27 -18.46 4.92
N GLY A 184 -38.28 -18.60 6.25
CA GLY A 184 -38.46 -19.87 6.92
C GLY A 184 -39.94 -20.27 6.89
N GLU A 185 -40.30 -21.29 6.13
CA GLU A 185 -41.59 -21.97 6.17
C GLU A 185 -41.87 -22.49 7.58
N LYS A 186 -42.85 -21.92 8.27
CA LYS A 186 -43.53 -22.56 9.39
C LYS A 186 -44.73 -23.37 8.87
N ARG A 187 -44.53 -24.66 8.74
CA ARG A 187 -45.61 -25.63 8.64
C ARG A 187 -46.53 -25.49 9.88
N ARG A 188 -47.75 -25.08 9.69
CA ARG A 188 -48.84 -25.26 10.66
C ARG A 188 -49.43 -26.65 10.44
N GLY A 189 -49.20 -27.51 11.42
CA GLY A 189 -49.94 -28.77 11.55
C GLY A 189 -51.37 -28.49 11.86
N GLY A 190 -52.25 -29.11 11.10
CA GLY A 190 -53.67 -29.16 11.38
C GLY A 190 -53.95 -30.06 12.59
N GLY A 191 -54.84 -29.62 13.46
CA GLY A 191 -55.48 -30.40 14.47
C GLY A 191 -56.95 -30.10 14.37
N GLY A 192 -57.71 -31.06 13.84
CA GLY A 192 -59.18 -31.07 13.87
C GLY A 192 -59.63 -31.57 15.15
N GLY A 193 -60.88 -31.35 15.43
CA GLY A 193 -61.64 -32.05 16.52
C GLY A 193 -62.79 -31.24 17.07
N GLY A 194 -63.97 -31.73 16.84
CA GLY A 194 -65.12 -31.46 17.62
C GLY A 194 -66.20 -30.59 17.04
#